data_84276210597dfe22690429f63380bc9a
#
_entry.id   84276210597dfe22690429f63380bc9a
#
_cell.length_a   1.000
_cell.length_b   1.000
_cell.length_c   1.000
_cell.angle_alpha   90.00
_cell.angle_beta   90.00
_cell.angle_gamma   90.00
#
_symmetry.space_group_name_H-M   'P 1'
#
loop_
_entity.id
_entity.type
_entity.pdbx_description
1 polymer ?
#
loop_
_entity_poly.entity_id
_entity_poly.type
_entity_poly.pdbx_seq_one_letter_code
_entity_poly.pdbx_strand_id
1 'polypeptide(L)'
;MQVILRQLGDCNIRRAGPSDLISVMEINLKTLPEHYSDYFYESLLAELPEAFIVAEIGGKHVGYIMCKTEFGFSNFKKLGFVKKGHVVSIAVVDEHRKKGIGNALVEESINGVKLRKCDEFYLEVRCSNTDAVRLYEKQGFVIRQQLNAYYRDGEDAYLMAIELD
;
A
#
# COMPACT_ATOMS: atom_id res chain seq x y z
N MET A 1 12.97 16.48 -8.51
CA MET A 1 11.80 17.27 -8.08
C MET A 1 10.83 16.38 -7.33
N GLN A 2 10.37 16.81 -6.15
CA GLN A 2 9.36 16.07 -5.38
C GLN A 2 7.97 16.37 -5.92
N VAL A 3 7.15 15.32 -6.07
CA VAL A 3 5.77 15.44 -6.52
C VAL A 3 4.85 15.32 -5.30
N ILE A 4 4.35 16.45 -4.82
CA ILE A 4 3.40 16.49 -3.71
C ILE A 4 2.00 16.21 -4.27
N LEU A 5 1.37 15.16 -3.75
CA LEU A 5 0.05 14.72 -4.22
C LEU A 5 -1.07 15.35 -3.39
N ARG A 6 -0.83 15.54 -2.11
CA ARG A 6 -1.84 16.03 -1.18
C ARG A 6 -1.18 16.56 0.10
N GLN A 7 -1.87 17.46 0.78
CA GLN A 7 -1.46 17.97 2.07
C GLN A 7 -2.57 17.76 3.09
N LEU A 8 -2.23 17.12 4.22
CA LEU A 8 -3.13 16.90 5.35
C LEU A 8 -2.57 17.68 6.54
N GLY A 9 -3.08 18.92 6.76
CA GLY A 9 -2.51 19.77 7.79
C GLY A 9 -1.02 20.00 7.51
N ASP A 10 -0.16 19.61 8.43
CA ASP A 10 1.29 19.70 8.30
C ASP A 10 1.93 18.48 7.63
N CYS A 11 1.14 17.50 7.25
CA CYS A 11 1.62 16.27 6.62
C CYS A 11 1.57 16.37 5.10
N ASN A 12 2.70 16.18 4.45
CA ASN A 12 2.78 16.09 3.00
C ASN A 12 2.70 14.62 2.56
N ILE A 13 1.79 14.33 1.64
CA ILE A 13 1.68 13.03 0.97
C ILE A 13 2.28 13.23 -0.41
N ARG A 14 3.39 12.56 -0.69
CA ARG A 14 4.12 12.77 -1.94
C ARG A 14 4.73 11.48 -2.48
N ARG A 15 5.09 11.48 -3.74
CA ARG A 15 5.83 10.37 -4.33
C ARG A 15 7.21 10.25 -3.68
N ALA A 16 7.64 9.01 -3.44
CA ALA A 16 8.97 8.73 -2.92
C ALA A 16 10.02 8.93 -4.00
N GLY A 17 11.22 9.28 -3.58
CA GLY A 17 12.41 9.26 -4.40
C GLY A 17 13.46 8.35 -3.76
N PRO A 18 14.61 8.11 -4.44
CA PRO A 18 15.64 7.23 -3.91
C PRO A 18 16.13 7.61 -2.51
N SER A 19 16.19 8.89 -2.20
CA SER A 19 16.64 9.37 -0.88
C SER A 19 15.68 9.06 0.26
N ASP A 20 14.44 8.63 -0.06
CA ASP A 20 13.44 8.29 0.95
C ASP A 20 13.53 6.84 1.41
N LEU A 21 14.23 5.98 0.67
CA LEU A 21 14.19 4.53 0.89
C LEU A 21 14.71 4.12 2.27
N ILE A 22 15.76 4.75 2.78
CA ILE A 22 16.31 4.43 4.11
C ILE A 22 15.24 4.67 5.17
N SER A 23 14.54 5.81 5.11
CA SER A 23 13.48 6.13 6.05
C SER A 23 12.30 5.16 5.96
N VAL A 24 11.94 4.75 4.74
CA VAL A 24 10.88 3.74 4.51
C VAL A 24 11.28 2.42 5.15
N MET A 25 12.52 1.96 4.94
CA MET A 25 13.02 0.73 5.53
C MET A 25 13.01 0.79 7.07
N GLU A 26 13.37 1.92 7.64
CA GLU A 26 13.33 2.12 9.10
C GLU A 26 11.90 2.01 9.64
N ILE A 27 10.92 2.61 8.97
CA ILE A 27 9.52 2.50 9.36
C ILE A 27 9.07 1.04 9.27
N ASN A 28 9.42 0.35 8.19
CA ASN A 28 9.07 -1.07 8.01
C ASN A 28 9.63 -1.92 9.16
N LEU A 29 10.90 -1.77 9.48
CA LEU A 29 11.56 -2.53 10.56
C LEU A 29 10.91 -2.27 11.92
N LYS A 30 10.46 -1.05 12.15
CA LYS A 30 9.88 -0.63 13.43
C LYS A 30 8.42 -1.07 13.61
N THR A 31 7.66 -1.14 12.50
CA THR A 31 6.20 -1.27 12.58
C THR A 31 5.64 -2.61 12.13
N LEU A 32 6.34 -3.34 11.28
CA LEU A 32 5.84 -4.56 10.65
C LEU A 32 6.79 -5.74 10.86
N PRO A 33 6.25 -6.97 10.97
CA PRO A 33 7.09 -8.17 11.05
C PRO A 33 7.65 -8.60 9.70
N GLU A 34 7.02 -8.22 8.59
CA GLU A 34 7.47 -8.58 7.23
C GLU A 34 8.50 -7.56 6.74
N HIS A 35 9.73 -8.03 6.45
CA HIS A 35 10.85 -7.22 6.00
C HIS A 35 11.32 -7.66 4.63
N TYR A 36 11.98 -6.75 3.91
CA TYR A 36 12.42 -6.98 2.52
C TYR A 36 13.88 -6.57 2.37
N SER A 37 14.52 -7.07 1.30
CA SER A 37 15.88 -6.64 0.95
C SER A 37 15.88 -5.21 0.40
N ASP A 38 17.03 -4.53 0.52
CA ASP A 38 17.19 -3.18 -0.03
C ASP A 38 16.87 -3.15 -1.52
N TYR A 39 17.35 -4.15 -2.25
CA TYR A 39 17.10 -4.29 -3.69
C TYR A 39 15.61 -4.33 -4.03
N PHE A 40 14.81 -4.97 -3.17
CA PHE A 40 13.38 -5.07 -3.40
C PHE A 40 12.70 -3.69 -3.33
N TYR A 41 13.06 -2.86 -2.35
CA TYR A 41 12.55 -1.49 -2.26
C TYR A 41 12.93 -0.69 -3.50
N GLU A 42 14.18 -0.79 -3.93
CA GLU A 42 14.66 -0.11 -5.12
C GLU A 42 13.90 -0.54 -6.37
N SER A 43 13.64 -1.84 -6.51
CA SER A 43 12.92 -2.37 -7.66
C SER A 43 11.48 -1.87 -7.71
N LEU A 44 10.80 -1.80 -6.58
CA LEU A 44 9.41 -1.28 -6.53
C LEU A 44 9.37 0.20 -6.89
N LEU A 45 10.32 0.97 -6.42
CA LEU A 45 10.39 2.40 -6.75
C LEU A 45 10.63 2.61 -8.24
N ALA A 46 11.50 1.79 -8.85
CA ALA A 46 11.79 1.88 -10.29
C ALA A 46 10.60 1.44 -11.14
N GLU A 47 9.91 0.37 -10.73
CA GLU A 47 8.83 -0.22 -11.54
C GLU A 47 7.52 0.54 -11.45
N LEU A 48 7.18 1.07 -10.27
CA LEU A 48 5.89 1.74 -10.06
C LEU A 48 6.04 2.95 -9.15
N PRO A 49 6.76 4.00 -9.61
CA PRO A 49 6.95 5.21 -8.79
C PRO A 49 5.63 5.94 -8.49
N GLU A 50 4.62 5.78 -9.34
CA GLU A 50 3.31 6.42 -9.15
C GLU A 50 2.57 5.91 -7.91
N ALA A 51 2.91 4.71 -7.43
CA ALA A 51 2.28 4.11 -6.25
C ALA A 51 3.32 3.74 -5.18
N PHE A 52 4.43 4.44 -5.15
CA PHE A 52 5.38 4.42 -4.04
C PHE A 52 5.35 5.81 -3.39
N ILE A 53 4.67 5.90 -2.26
CA ILE A 53 4.24 7.17 -1.70
C ILE A 53 4.66 7.24 -0.24
N VAL A 54 5.13 8.40 0.19
CA VAL A 54 5.53 8.65 1.57
C VAL A 54 4.71 9.77 2.18
N ALA A 55 4.54 9.70 3.48
CA ALA A 55 3.96 10.76 4.29
C ALA A 55 5.06 11.35 5.16
N GLU A 56 5.20 12.68 5.13
CA GLU A 56 6.21 13.35 5.96
C GLU A 56 5.64 14.57 6.66
N ILE A 57 6.13 14.82 7.88
CA ILE A 57 5.78 15.98 8.70
C ILE A 57 7.09 16.63 9.11
N GLY A 58 7.28 17.91 8.73
CA GLY A 58 8.49 18.63 9.10
C GLY A 58 9.78 17.95 8.64
N GLY A 59 9.77 17.33 7.47
CA GLY A 59 10.90 16.61 6.93
C GLY A 59 11.11 15.21 7.50
N LYS A 60 10.27 14.77 8.45
CA LYS A 60 10.35 13.44 9.05
C LYS A 60 9.31 12.52 8.43
N HIS A 61 9.75 11.34 7.98
CA HIS A 61 8.86 10.33 7.42
C HIS A 61 8.02 9.68 8.52
N VAL A 62 6.70 9.63 8.31
CA VAL A 62 5.76 9.07 9.28
C VAL A 62 4.93 7.93 8.71
N GLY A 63 5.01 7.67 7.42
CA GLY A 63 4.29 6.58 6.78
C GLY A 63 4.72 6.38 5.35
N TYR A 64 4.32 5.24 4.78
CA TYR A 64 4.58 4.91 3.38
C TYR A 64 3.59 3.89 2.88
N ILE A 65 3.48 3.79 1.56
CA ILE A 65 2.86 2.67 0.85
C ILE A 65 3.73 2.35 -0.36
N MET A 66 3.94 1.06 -0.62
CA MET A 66 4.63 0.62 -1.82
C MET A 66 3.88 -0.52 -2.49
N CYS A 67 3.79 -0.46 -3.80
CA CYS A 67 2.96 -1.34 -4.61
C CYS A 67 3.73 -1.84 -5.81
N LYS A 68 3.19 -2.89 -6.45
CA LYS A 68 3.71 -3.40 -7.72
C LYS A 68 2.56 -3.67 -8.69
N THR A 69 2.89 -3.83 -9.96
CA THR A 69 1.93 -4.29 -10.97
C THR A 69 2.24 -5.73 -11.35
N GLU A 70 1.21 -6.45 -11.72
CA GLU A 70 1.34 -7.84 -12.18
C GLU A 70 0.18 -8.19 -13.09
N PHE A 71 0.32 -9.25 -13.87
CA PHE A 71 -0.78 -9.83 -14.63
C PHE A 71 -1.21 -11.13 -13.96
N GLY A 72 -2.51 -11.35 -13.86
CA GLY A 72 -3.03 -12.53 -13.20
C GLY A 72 -4.53 -12.66 -13.37
N PHE A 73 -5.09 -13.69 -12.73
CA PHE A 73 -6.52 -13.92 -12.76
C PHE A 73 -7.26 -12.86 -11.95
N SER A 74 -8.41 -12.42 -12.49
CA SER A 74 -9.26 -11.44 -11.84
C SER A 74 -9.77 -11.94 -10.49
N ASN A 75 -9.85 -11.03 -9.52
CA ASN A 75 -10.49 -11.30 -8.24
C ASN A 75 -12.02 -11.10 -8.31
N PHE A 76 -12.53 -10.63 -9.45
CA PHE A 76 -13.96 -10.32 -9.63
C PHE A 76 -14.60 -11.15 -10.73
N LYS A 77 -13.91 -11.33 -11.86
CA LYS A 77 -14.43 -12.05 -13.02
C LYS A 77 -14.01 -13.51 -12.97
N LYS A 78 -14.95 -14.40 -13.25
CA LYS A 78 -14.72 -15.85 -13.16
C LYS A 78 -13.63 -16.36 -14.12
N LEU A 79 -13.53 -15.76 -15.31
CA LEU A 79 -12.56 -16.14 -16.36
C LEU A 79 -11.91 -14.88 -16.92
N GLY A 80 -11.14 -14.18 -16.10
CA GLY A 80 -10.50 -12.97 -16.54
C GLY A 80 -9.02 -12.96 -16.22
N PHE A 81 -8.20 -12.61 -17.22
CA PHE A 81 -6.77 -12.37 -17.02
C PHE A 81 -6.57 -10.86 -17.17
N VAL A 82 -6.14 -10.20 -16.10
CA VAL A 82 -6.17 -8.74 -16.00
C VAL A 82 -4.84 -8.21 -15.49
N LYS A 83 -4.62 -6.91 -15.68
CA LYS A 83 -3.51 -6.19 -15.07
C LYS A 83 -3.93 -5.75 -13.69
N LYS A 84 -3.15 -6.11 -12.69
CA LYS A 84 -3.46 -5.87 -11.28
C LYS A 84 -2.39 -5.02 -10.63
N GLY A 85 -2.82 -4.10 -9.77
CA GLY A 85 -1.95 -3.50 -8.78
C GLY A 85 -2.00 -4.34 -7.51
N HIS A 86 -0.90 -4.38 -6.78
CA HIS A 86 -0.80 -5.10 -5.51
C HIS A 86 -0.12 -4.22 -4.47
N VAL A 87 -0.79 -3.98 -3.36
CA VAL A 87 -0.16 -3.32 -2.21
C VAL A 87 0.79 -4.32 -1.57
N VAL A 88 2.09 -4.04 -1.65
CA VAL A 88 3.12 -4.89 -1.05
C VAL A 88 3.25 -4.60 0.44
N SER A 89 3.28 -3.31 0.81
CA SER A 89 3.45 -2.92 2.21
C SER A 89 2.92 -1.50 2.42
N ILE A 90 2.29 -1.30 3.56
CA ILE A 90 1.82 0.01 4.03
C ILE A 90 2.03 0.10 5.54
N ALA A 91 2.52 1.23 6.01
CA ALA A 91 2.68 1.47 7.44
C ALA A 91 2.60 2.95 7.77
N VAL A 92 2.05 3.24 8.94
CA VAL A 92 2.07 4.58 9.56
C VAL A 92 2.60 4.39 10.97
N VAL A 93 3.55 5.22 11.39
CA VAL A 93 4.11 5.12 12.75
C VAL A 93 3.00 5.36 13.79
N ASP A 94 3.13 4.70 14.94
CA ASP A 94 2.07 4.70 15.97
C ASP A 94 1.65 6.11 16.41
N GLU A 95 2.61 7.00 16.56
CA GLU A 95 2.38 8.37 17.04
C GLU A 95 1.50 9.17 16.06
N HIS A 96 1.38 8.73 14.82
CA HIS A 96 0.66 9.46 13.77
C HIS A 96 -0.52 8.67 13.20
N ARG A 97 -0.95 7.60 13.87
CA ARG A 97 -2.15 6.87 13.48
C ARG A 97 -3.42 7.64 13.80
N LYS A 98 -4.53 7.25 13.16
CA LYS A 98 -5.87 7.84 13.32
C LYS A 98 -5.94 9.34 12.96
N LYS A 99 -5.08 9.76 12.05
CA LYS A 99 -5.06 11.14 11.52
C LYS A 99 -5.41 11.21 10.03
N GLY A 100 -5.85 10.10 9.43
CA GLY A 100 -6.20 10.04 8.02
C GLY A 100 -5.03 9.80 7.08
N ILE A 101 -3.82 9.58 7.59
CA ILE A 101 -2.63 9.36 6.76
C ILE A 101 -2.73 8.05 5.98
N GLY A 102 -3.14 6.96 6.64
CA GLY A 102 -3.33 5.68 5.98
C GLY A 102 -4.34 5.75 4.84
N ASN A 103 -5.47 6.41 5.07
CA ASN A 103 -6.48 6.65 4.04
C ASN A 103 -5.90 7.41 2.85
N ALA A 104 -5.13 8.46 3.12
CA ALA A 104 -4.52 9.27 2.06
C ALA A 104 -3.52 8.46 1.24
N LEU A 105 -2.69 7.65 1.90
CA LEU A 105 -1.72 6.79 1.23
C LEU A 105 -2.43 5.80 0.29
N VAL A 106 -3.48 5.15 0.77
CA VAL A 106 -4.25 4.19 -0.04
C VAL A 106 -4.92 4.91 -1.22
N GLU A 107 -5.57 6.03 -0.98
CA GLU A 107 -6.27 6.77 -2.03
C GLU A 107 -5.31 7.23 -3.13
N GLU A 108 -4.14 7.77 -2.75
CA GLU A 108 -3.16 8.20 -3.75
C GLU A 108 -2.53 7.02 -4.49
N SER A 109 -2.39 5.86 -3.82
CA SER A 109 -1.90 4.67 -4.52
C SER A 109 -2.93 4.12 -5.51
N ILE A 110 -4.23 4.22 -5.20
CA ILE A 110 -5.30 3.89 -6.16
C ILE A 110 -5.14 4.75 -7.41
N ASN A 111 -4.95 6.05 -7.23
CA ASN A 111 -4.73 6.97 -8.35
C ASN A 111 -3.48 6.58 -9.15
N GLY A 112 -2.42 6.18 -8.46
CA GLY A 112 -1.17 5.76 -9.09
C GLY A 112 -1.32 4.52 -9.96
N VAL A 113 -2.00 3.48 -9.46
CA VAL A 113 -2.22 2.26 -10.26
C VAL A 113 -3.19 2.49 -11.41
N LYS A 114 -4.13 3.43 -11.28
CA LYS A 114 -4.98 3.85 -12.40
C LYS A 114 -4.17 4.48 -13.53
N LEU A 115 -3.17 5.28 -13.20
CA LEU A 115 -2.27 5.87 -14.20
C LEU A 115 -1.53 4.80 -15.01
N ARG A 116 -1.30 3.63 -14.42
CA ARG A 116 -0.68 2.49 -15.10
C ARG A 116 -1.71 1.56 -15.74
N LYS A 117 -2.98 1.99 -15.79
CA LYS A 117 -4.08 1.26 -16.44
C LYS A 117 -4.30 -0.14 -15.86
N CYS A 118 -4.12 -0.27 -14.54
CA CYS A 118 -4.50 -1.49 -13.85
C CYS A 118 -6.03 -1.63 -13.85
N ASP A 119 -6.51 -2.86 -13.98
CA ASP A 119 -7.94 -3.18 -13.98
C ASP A 119 -8.45 -3.39 -12.56
N GLU A 120 -7.60 -3.88 -11.68
CA GLU A 120 -7.92 -4.20 -10.30
C GLU A 120 -6.74 -3.85 -9.39
N PHE A 121 -7.04 -3.67 -8.11
CA PHE A 121 -6.03 -3.43 -7.08
C PHE A 121 -6.36 -4.30 -5.87
N TYR A 122 -5.38 -4.98 -5.30
CA TYR A 122 -5.63 -5.91 -4.21
C TYR A 122 -4.52 -5.89 -3.16
N LEU A 123 -4.84 -6.46 -2.01
CA LEU A 123 -3.92 -6.55 -0.87
C LEU A 123 -4.30 -7.75 0.00
N GLU A 124 -3.36 -8.14 0.86
CA GLU A 124 -3.62 -9.09 1.95
C GLU A 124 -3.55 -8.32 3.28
N VAL A 125 -4.44 -8.67 4.20
CA VAL A 125 -4.50 -8.05 5.52
C VAL A 125 -4.81 -9.12 6.55
N ARG A 126 -4.17 -9.04 7.73
CA ARG A 126 -4.46 -9.98 8.82
C ARG A 126 -5.93 -9.90 9.20
N CYS A 127 -6.58 -11.06 9.36
CA CYS A 127 -7.99 -11.10 9.74
C CYS A 127 -8.26 -10.37 11.07
N SER A 128 -7.30 -10.35 11.97
CA SER A 128 -7.41 -9.67 13.27
C SER A 128 -7.23 -8.16 13.19
N ASN A 129 -6.69 -7.66 12.08
CA ASN A 129 -6.42 -6.22 11.93
C ASN A 129 -7.70 -5.49 11.47
N THR A 130 -8.66 -5.38 12.40
CA THR A 130 -9.98 -4.82 12.11
C THR A 130 -9.93 -3.35 11.68
N ASP A 131 -9.01 -2.58 12.23
CA ASP A 131 -8.84 -1.17 11.86
C ASP A 131 -8.40 -1.03 10.39
N ALA A 132 -7.46 -1.87 9.97
CA ALA A 132 -7.00 -1.86 8.57
C ALA A 132 -8.09 -2.35 7.63
N VAL A 133 -8.80 -3.42 7.99
CA VAL A 133 -9.93 -3.93 7.17
C VAL A 133 -10.96 -2.82 6.95
N ARG A 134 -11.33 -2.09 8.00
CA ARG A 134 -12.27 -0.97 7.89
C ARG A 134 -11.76 0.15 7.00
N LEU A 135 -10.47 0.46 7.12
CA LEU A 135 -9.83 1.48 6.27
C LEU A 135 -9.97 1.11 4.79
N TYR A 136 -9.67 -0.14 4.45
CA TYR A 136 -9.75 -0.60 3.06
C TYR A 136 -11.19 -0.67 2.57
N GLU A 137 -12.11 -1.13 3.41
CA GLU A 137 -13.54 -1.13 3.07
C GLU A 137 -14.04 0.28 2.76
N LYS A 138 -13.61 1.25 3.54
CA LYS A 138 -13.94 2.66 3.34
C LYS A 138 -13.47 3.19 1.99
N GLN A 139 -12.34 2.67 1.50
CA GLN A 139 -11.78 3.04 0.20
C GLN A 139 -12.46 2.29 -0.97
N GLY A 140 -13.32 1.34 -0.67
CA GLY A 140 -14.06 0.57 -1.68
C GLY A 140 -13.55 -0.85 -1.90
N PHE A 141 -12.54 -1.29 -1.16
CA PHE A 141 -12.08 -2.67 -1.24
C PHE A 141 -13.11 -3.59 -0.59
N VAL A 142 -13.25 -4.79 -1.15
CA VAL A 142 -14.14 -5.83 -0.61
C VAL A 142 -13.33 -7.09 -0.35
N ILE A 143 -13.74 -7.87 0.63
CA ILE A 143 -13.12 -9.17 0.93
C ILE A 143 -13.51 -10.13 -0.18
N ARG A 144 -12.51 -10.67 -0.89
CA ARG A 144 -12.74 -11.63 -1.97
C ARG A 144 -12.41 -13.06 -1.57
N GLN A 145 -11.48 -13.24 -0.61
CA GLN A 145 -11.01 -14.55 -0.23
C GLN A 145 -10.42 -14.50 1.18
N GLN A 146 -10.51 -15.59 1.91
CA GLN A 146 -9.76 -15.80 3.14
C GLN A 146 -8.63 -16.78 2.84
N LEU A 147 -7.40 -16.39 3.19
CA LEU A 147 -6.20 -17.19 2.97
C LEU A 147 -5.78 -17.80 4.30
N ASN A 148 -5.97 -19.11 4.43
CA ASN A 148 -5.71 -19.81 5.70
C ASN A 148 -4.21 -19.90 5.95
N ALA A 149 -3.81 -19.63 7.20
CA ALA A 149 -2.42 -19.71 7.65
C ALA A 149 -1.45 -18.98 6.72
N TYR A 150 -1.84 -17.80 6.28
CA TYR A 150 -1.08 -17.03 5.29
C TYR A 150 0.23 -16.48 5.86
N TYR A 151 0.20 -15.96 7.09
CA TYR A 151 1.36 -15.38 7.74
C TYR A 151 2.21 -16.43 8.44
N ARG A 152 3.48 -16.08 8.68
CA ARG A 152 4.44 -17.00 9.31
C ARG A 152 4.00 -17.53 10.67
N ASP A 153 3.27 -16.69 11.42
CA ASP A 153 2.75 -17.07 12.74
C ASP A 153 1.47 -17.91 12.66
N GLY A 154 1.00 -18.22 11.45
CA GLY A 154 -0.19 -19.03 11.23
C GLY A 154 -1.49 -18.27 11.15
N GLU A 155 -1.46 -16.96 11.28
CA GLU A 155 -2.67 -16.16 11.17
C GLU A 155 -3.20 -16.13 9.74
N ASP A 156 -4.52 -16.16 9.60
CA ASP A 156 -5.21 -16.03 8.31
C ASP A 156 -5.17 -14.60 7.80
N ALA A 157 -5.22 -14.45 6.49
CA ALA A 157 -5.38 -13.16 5.84
C ALA A 157 -6.70 -13.08 5.09
N TYR A 158 -7.23 -11.87 4.97
CA TYR A 158 -8.20 -11.55 3.92
C TYR A 158 -7.46 -11.04 2.70
N LEU A 159 -7.84 -11.55 1.54
CA LEU A 159 -7.51 -10.90 0.28
C LEU A 159 -8.62 -9.92 -0.02
N MET A 160 -8.29 -8.64 -0.08
CA MET A 160 -9.24 -7.58 -0.37
C MET A 160 -8.90 -6.96 -1.71
N ALA A 161 -9.90 -6.61 -2.49
CA ALA A 161 -9.69 -6.08 -3.83
C ALA A 161 -10.74 -5.03 -4.20
N ILE A 162 -10.35 -4.16 -5.15
CA ILE A 162 -11.22 -3.15 -5.72
C ILE A 162 -11.09 -3.19 -7.23
N GLU A 163 -12.21 -3.08 -7.95
CA GLU A 163 -12.19 -2.88 -9.39
C GLU A 163 -11.89 -1.42 -9.71
N LEU A 164 -11.08 -1.20 -10.72
CA LEU A 164 -10.69 0.13 -11.17
C LEU A 164 -11.37 0.44 -12.50
N ASP A 165 -11.84 1.65 -12.63
CA ASP A 165 -12.49 2.14 -13.85
C ASP A 165 -11.54 3.00 -14.70
#